data_315475b8718606509994565cfb05e2ad
#
_entry.id   315475b8718606509994565cfb05e2ad
#
_cell.length_a   1.000
_cell.length_b   1.000
_cell.length_c   1.000
_cell.angle_alpha   90.00
_cell.angle_beta   90.00
_cell.angle_gamma   90.00
#
_symmetry.space_group_name_H-M   'P 1'
#
loop_
_entity.id
_entity.type
_entity.pdbx_description
1 polymer ?
#
loop_
_entity_poly.entity_id
_entity_poly.type
_entity_poly.pdbx_seq_one_letter_code
_entity_poly.pdbx_strand_id
1 'polypeptide(L)'
;MNLLIKILILQSKIIMIIKPTKLETAKVELLKNINCKNSNEEISIENTRERVNYNEVISKINLPSTANSAVDGYGVLAESLIEDNNVEFQVIGIAKAGHPLNVNIKIKEAVEIYTGAIIPQGIDAVIMHEKCNRIGNKVIIKEKVFKYQNIRPVGENLQKGEIVIAKGKIINAADIGQLAASGNKTINVYKKIKVSVISTGDELVDTSINILKDGQIYDSNRPMLISLLNANYLKTIDMG
;
A
#
# COMPACT_ATOMS: atom_id res chain seq x y z
N MET A 1 -19.15 3.30 -40.63
CA MET A 1 -17.78 2.73 -40.73
C MET A 1 -17.78 1.45 -39.88
N ASN A 2 -17.91 0.30 -40.53
CA ASN A 2 -18.00 -1.01 -39.83
C ASN A 2 -16.57 -1.48 -39.56
N LEU A 3 -16.11 -1.36 -38.34
CA LEU A 3 -14.82 -1.86 -37.90
C LEU A 3 -14.90 -3.39 -37.73
N LEU A 4 -14.28 -4.15 -38.61
CA LEU A 4 -14.10 -5.59 -38.44
C LEU A 4 -12.94 -5.81 -37.46
N ILE A 5 -13.25 -5.99 -36.17
CA ILE A 5 -12.23 -6.40 -35.19
C ILE A 5 -12.14 -7.92 -35.24
N LYS A 6 -11.08 -8.46 -35.84
CA LYS A 6 -10.71 -9.87 -35.70
C LYS A 6 -9.82 -9.99 -34.46
N ILE A 7 -10.35 -10.51 -33.36
CA ILE A 7 -9.56 -10.85 -32.17
C ILE A 7 -9.29 -12.36 -32.21
N LEU A 8 -8.03 -12.72 -32.36
CA LEU A 8 -7.59 -14.11 -32.27
C LEU A 8 -7.24 -14.43 -30.82
N ILE A 9 -8.08 -15.23 -30.13
CA ILE A 9 -7.75 -15.74 -28.80
C ILE A 9 -7.22 -17.15 -28.98
N LEU A 10 -5.90 -17.33 -28.86
CA LEU A 10 -5.23 -18.62 -28.93
C LEU A 10 -5.41 -19.41 -27.63
N GLN A 11 -6.53 -20.08 -27.47
CA GLN A 11 -6.69 -21.39 -26.83
C GLN A 11 -7.96 -22.07 -27.36
N SER A 12 -7.78 -22.96 -28.35
CA SER A 12 -8.67 -24.04 -28.78
C SER A 12 -10.06 -23.72 -29.33
N LYS A 13 -10.49 -22.46 -29.56
CA LYS A 13 -11.69 -22.16 -30.37
C LYS A 13 -11.49 -20.85 -31.15
N ILE A 14 -11.44 -20.96 -32.47
CA ILE A 14 -11.55 -19.82 -33.39
C ILE A 14 -13.02 -19.40 -33.39
N ILE A 15 -13.30 -18.21 -32.83
CA ILE A 15 -14.64 -17.61 -32.96
C ILE A 15 -14.62 -16.76 -34.22
N MET A 16 -15.20 -17.27 -35.28
CA MET A 16 -15.39 -16.52 -36.51
C MET A 16 -16.69 -15.69 -36.37
N ILE A 17 -16.57 -14.41 -36.14
CA ILE A 17 -17.74 -13.51 -36.17
C ILE A 17 -18.07 -13.23 -37.63
N ILE A 18 -19.08 -13.91 -38.16
CA ILE A 18 -19.46 -13.85 -39.57
C ILE A 18 -20.45 -12.70 -39.85
N LYS A 19 -21.00 -12.04 -38.85
CA LYS A 19 -21.97 -10.95 -38.98
C LYS A 19 -21.55 -9.71 -38.24
N PRO A 20 -21.83 -8.50 -38.79
CA PRO A 20 -21.63 -7.26 -38.04
C PRO A 20 -22.41 -7.31 -36.72
N THR A 21 -21.72 -7.17 -35.60
CA THR A 21 -22.32 -7.26 -34.27
C THR A 21 -22.17 -5.90 -33.58
N LYS A 22 -23.17 -5.49 -32.80
CA LYS A 22 -23.08 -4.29 -31.97
C LYS A 22 -21.96 -4.45 -30.95
N LEU A 23 -21.22 -3.37 -30.67
CA LEU A 23 -20.06 -3.38 -29.77
C LEU A 23 -20.37 -4.02 -28.40
N GLU A 24 -21.50 -3.66 -27.79
CA GLU A 24 -21.88 -4.20 -26.48
C GLU A 24 -22.15 -5.71 -26.50
N THR A 25 -22.79 -6.19 -27.57
CA THR A 25 -23.01 -7.63 -27.76
C THR A 25 -21.68 -8.36 -27.96
N ALA A 26 -20.75 -7.80 -28.73
CA ALA A 26 -19.43 -8.36 -28.94
C ALA A 26 -18.62 -8.44 -27.64
N LYS A 27 -18.67 -7.39 -26.81
CA LYS A 27 -18.02 -7.40 -25.48
C LYS A 27 -18.55 -8.54 -24.60
N VAL A 28 -19.86 -8.68 -24.49
CA VAL A 28 -20.49 -9.73 -23.68
C VAL A 28 -20.07 -11.13 -24.16
N GLU A 29 -20.09 -11.38 -25.48
CA GLU A 29 -19.70 -12.66 -26.04
C GLU A 29 -18.20 -12.94 -25.84
N LEU A 30 -17.33 -11.95 -25.99
CA LEU A 30 -15.90 -12.09 -25.70
C LEU A 30 -15.67 -12.45 -24.23
N LEU A 31 -16.31 -11.74 -23.29
CA LEU A 31 -16.15 -12.01 -21.85
C LEU A 31 -16.61 -13.41 -21.46
N LYS A 32 -17.68 -13.95 -22.06
CA LYS A 32 -18.14 -15.32 -21.83
C LYS A 32 -17.12 -16.39 -22.27
N ASN A 33 -16.30 -16.07 -23.24
CA ASN A 33 -15.35 -17.02 -23.85
C ASN A 33 -13.91 -16.83 -23.34
N ILE A 34 -13.65 -15.79 -22.52
CA ILE A 34 -12.34 -15.60 -21.91
C ILE A 34 -12.25 -16.48 -20.65
N ASN A 35 -11.46 -17.54 -20.74
CA ASN A 35 -11.08 -18.35 -19.58
C ASN A 35 -9.74 -17.84 -19.01
N CYS A 36 -9.79 -16.97 -18.01
CA CYS A 36 -8.59 -16.60 -17.28
C CYS A 36 -8.10 -17.81 -16.47
N LYS A 37 -6.90 -18.31 -16.77
CA LYS A 37 -6.25 -19.30 -15.91
C LYS A 37 -5.92 -18.59 -14.59
N ASN A 38 -6.52 -19.03 -13.48
CA ASN A 38 -6.21 -18.59 -12.13
C ASN A 38 -4.81 -19.07 -11.70
N SER A 39 -3.76 -18.53 -12.31
CA SER A 39 -2.39 -18.81 -11.96
C SER A 39 -1.77 -17.60 -11.27
N ASN A 40 -1.00 -17.87 -10.23
CA ASN A 40 -0.30 -16.85 -9.45
C ASN A 40 1.21 -17.04 -9.52
N GLU A 41 1.89 -16.03 -9.03
CA GLU A 41 3.34 -16.03 -8.76
C GLU A 41 3.60 -15.22 -7.50
N GLU A 42 4.56 -15.67 -6.69
CA GLU A 42 5.03 -14.92 -5.55
C GLU A 42 6.10 -13.93 -5.99
N ILE A 43 5.94 -12.66 -5.60
CA ILE A 43 6.91 -11.60 -5.92
C ILE A 43 7.16 -10.71 -4.69
N SER A 44 8.33 -10.07 -4.68
CA SER A 44 8.67 -9.06 -3.68
C SER A 44 7.73 -7.85 -3.77
N ILE A 45 7.40 -7.24 -2.64
CA ILE A 45 6.44 -6.13 -2.56
C ILE A 45 6.86 -4.93 -3.41
N GLU A 46 8.15 -4.66 -3.60
CA GLU A 46 8.67 -3.58 -4.42
C GLU A 46 8.28 -3.73 -5.91
N ASN A 47 8.03 -4.96 -6.35
CA ASN A 47 7.68 -5.30 -7.73
C ASN A 47 6.16 -5.45 -7.94
N THR A 48 5.34 -5.10 -6.92
CA THR A 48 3.89 -5.34 -6.96
C THR A 48 3.06 -4.21 -7.54
N ARG A 49 3.65 -3.03 -7.77
CA ARG A 49 2.91 -1.88 -8.31
C ARG A 49 2.16 -2.24 -9.59
N GLU A 50 0.86 -1.91 -9.61
CA GLU A 50 -0.06 -2.21 -10.72
C GLU A 50 -0.22 -3.71 -11.02
N ARG A 51 0.23 -4.60 -10.12
CA ARG A 51 -0.11 -6.01 -10.18
C ARG A 51 -1.46 -6.25 -9.50
N VAL A 52 -2.10 -7.34 -9.84
CA VAL A 52 -3.38 -7.74 -9.24
C VAL A 52 -3.13 -8.75 -8.14
N ASN A 53 -3.58 -8.45 -6.92
CA ASN A 53 -3.40 -9.31 -5.75
C ASN A 53 -4.21 -10.61 -5.89
N TYR A 54 -3.57 -11.76 -5.63
CA TYR A 54 -4.20 -13.07 -5.84
C TYR A 54 -5.03 -13.54 -4.64
N ASN A 55 -4.53 -13.37 -3.43
CA ASN A 55 -5.20 -13.74 -2.17
C ASN A 55 -5.33 -12.52 -1.27
N GLU A 56 -6.20 -12.58 -0.25
CA GLU A 56 -6.14 -11.62 0.84
C GLU A 56 -4.77 -11.66 1.51
N VAL A 57 -4.20 -10.48 1.75
CA VAL A 57 -2.95 -10.32 2.50
C VAL A 57 -3.29 -9.75 3.86
N ILE A 58 -2.86 -10.44 4.90
CA ILE A 58 -3.12 -10.06 6.29
C ILE A 58 -1.89 -9.44 6.94
N SER A 59 -2.10 -8.62 7.96
CA SER A 59 -1.02 -8.08 8.79
C SER A 59 -0.39 -9.17 9.64
N LYS A 60 0.94 -9.22 9.64
CA LYS A 60 1.73 -10.15 10.47
C LYS A 60 1.97 -9.63 11.87
N ILE A 61 1.79 -8.32 12.07
CA ILE A 61 2.06 -7.60 13.32
C ILE A 61 0.95 -6.61 13.62
N ASN A 62 0.90 -6.12 14.85
CA ASN A 62 0.12 -4.93 15.21
C ASN A 62 0.86 -3.66 14.76
N LEU A 63 0.14 -2.60 14.39
CA LEU A 63 0.67 -1.28 14.09
C LEU A 63 -0.02 -0.21 14.96
N PRO A 64 0.71 0.43 15.89
CA PRO A 64 2.07 0.10 16.31
C PRO A 64 2.16 -1.26 17.02
N SER A 65 3.35 -1.87 17.04
CA SER A 65 3.58 -3.18 17.67
C SER A 65 3.66 -3.11 19.19
N THR A 66 3.93 -1.93 19.73
CA THR A 66 4.01 -1.61 21.16
C THR A 66 3.33 -0.27 21.40
N ALA A 67 2.80 -0.05 22.60
CA ALA A 67 2.30 1.27 22.98
C ALA A 67 3.46 2.28 22.91
N ASN A 68 3.22 3.43 22.27
CA ASN A 68 4.25 4.45 22.07
C ASN A 68 3.70 5.87 22.27
N SER A 69 4.60 6.82 22.45
CA SER A 69 4.23 8.22 22.58
C SER A 69 3.78 8.82 21.25
N ALA A 70 2.66 9.54 21.27
CA ALA A 70 2.18 10.31 20.13
C ALA A 70 2.88 11.66 19.97
N VAL A 71 3.58 12.13 21.00
CA VAL A 71 4.18 13.48 21.10
C VAL A 71 5.55 13.43 21.78
N ASP A 72 6.32 14.51 21.63
CA ASP A 72 7.50 14.77 22.43
C ASP A 72 7.07 15.39 23.76
N GLY A 73 7.56 14.87 24.89
CA GLY A 73 7.10 15.35 26.18
C GLY A 73 7.68 14.61 27.38
N TYR A 74 6.88 14.50 28.43
CA TYR A 74 7.22 13.81 29.67
C TYR A 74 6.17 12.76 29.99
N GLY A 75 6.59 11.51 30.09
CA GLY A 75 5.76 10.41 30.54
C GLY A 75 5.71 10.34 32.05
N VAL A 76 4.51 10.23 32.60
CA VAL A 76 4.24 10.21 34.05
C VAL A 76 3.14 9.21 34.41
N LEU A 77 2.93 9.00 35.73
CA LEU A 77 1.71 8.43 36.26
C LEU A 77 0.64 9.54 36.41
N ALA A 78 -0.48 9.42 35.72
CA ALA A 78 -1.55 10.43 35.72
C ALA A 78 -2.10 10.71 37.15
N GLU A 79 -2.13 9.69 38.01
CA GLU A 79 -2.57 9.85 39.40
C GLU A 79 -1.74 10.85 40.19
N SER A 80 -0.49 11.10 39.80
CA SER A 80 0.38 12.10 40.44
C SER A 80 -0.10 13.54 40.25
N LEU A 81 -1.09 13.79 39.36
CA LEU A 81 -1.59 15.10 38.96
C LEU A 81 -3.06 15.34 39.30
N ILE A 82 -3.69 14.45 40.09
CA ILE A 82 -5.15 14.51 40.35
C ILE A 82 -5.48 15.69 41.30
N GLU A 83 -4.60 15.96 42.25
CA GLU A 83 -4.91 16.89 43.35
C GLU A 83 -4.26 18.29 43.21
N ASP A 84 -3.26 18.44 42.32
CA ASP A 84 -2.47 19.67 42.26
C ASP A 84 -2.10 20.07 40.82
N ASN A 85 -2.25 21.35 40.48
CA ASN A 85 -1.99 21.88 39.13
C ASN A 85 -0.51 22.34 38.94
N ASN A 86 0.40 22.07 39.87
CA ASN A 86 1.82 22.45 39.83
C ASN A 86 2.67 21.36 40.46
N VAL A 87 2.69 20.18 39.87
CA VAL A 87 3.47 19.06 40.42
C VAL A 87 4.87 19.04 39.82
N GLU A 88 5.86 18.95 40.70
CA GLU A 88 7.26 18.76 40.33
C GLU A 88 7.59 17.26 40.26
N PHE A 89 8.19 16.84 39.15
CA PHE A 89 8.65 15.48 38.90
C PHE A 89 10.17 15.44 38.74
N GLN A 90 10.78 14.38 39.25
CA GLN A 90 12.18 14.05 38.99
C GLN A 90 12.30 13.34 37.65
N VAL A 91 13.08 13.88 36.72
CA VAL A 91 13.34 13.20 35.43
C VAL A 91 14.42 12.15 35.62
N ILE A 92 14.07 10.89 35.45
CA ILE A 92 14.93 9.72 35.74
C ILE A 92 15.52 9.09 34.49
N GLY A 93 15.14 9.53 33.29
CA GLY A 93 15.66 8.95 32.05
C GLY A 93 15.07 9.62 30.82
N ILE A 94 15.55 9.14 29.66
CA ILE A 94 15.13 9.61 28.34
C ILE A 94 14.77 8.39 27.48
N ALA A 95 13.53 8.32 26.95
CA ALA A 95 13.07 7.30 26.02
C ALA A 95 13.01 7.88 24.60
N LYS A 96 13.66 7.21 23.65
CA LYS A 96 13.70 7.60 22.23
C LYS A 96 13.16 6.49 21.33
N ALA A 97 12.61 6.85 20.18
CA ALA A 97 12.19 5.86 19.18
C ALA A 97 13.39 4.95 18.81
N GLY A 98 13.14 3.63 18.78
CA GLY A 98 14.16 2.63 18.54
C GLY A 98 15.12 2.34 19.72
N HIS A 99 15.02 3.10 20.82
CA HIS A 99 15.84 2.94 22.01
C HIS A 99 14.96 2.81 23.26
N PRO A 100 14.43 1.59 23.53
CA PRO A 100 13.54 1.39 24.67
C PRO A 100 14.27 1.64 25.99
N LEU A 101 13.64 2.40 26.89
CA LEU A 101 14.14 2.65 28.23
C LEU A 101 13.48 1.66 29.20
N ASN A 102 14.30 0.82 29.83
CA ASN A 102 13.82 -0.20 30.74
C ASN A 102 13.84 0.31 32.19
N VAL A 103 12.85 1.10 32.54
CA VAL A 103 12.64 1.64 33.91
C VAL A 103 11.18 1.42 34.31
N ASN A 104 10.92 1.36 35.61
CA ASN A 104 9.60 1.37 36.20
C ASN A 104 9.45 2.66 37.02
N ILE A 105 8.64 3.62 36.54
CA ILE A 105 8.48 4.91 37.21
C ILE A 105 7.61 4.80 38.45
N LYS A 106 7.90 5.66 39.41
CA LYS A 106 7.14 5.84 40.64
C LYS A 106 6.43 7.18 40.65
N ILE A 107 5.57 7.38 41.64
CA ILE A 107 4.93 8.68 41.91
C ILE A 107 5.98 9.79 41.98
N LYS A 108 5.74 10.94 41.31
CA LYS A 108 6.64 12.08 41.15
C LYS A 108 7.94 11.81 40.40
N GLU A 109 8.02 10.70 39.65
CA GLU A 109 9.06 10.48 38.64
C GLU A 109 8.50 10.72 37.24
N ALA A 110 9.33 11.18 36.32
CA ALA A 110 9.00 11.38 34.92
C ALA A 110 10.12 10.85 34.03
N VAL A 111 9.77 10.46 32.82
CA VAL A 111 10.71 10.14 31.76
C VAL A 111 10.51 11.14 30.63
N GLU A 112 11.57 11.79 30.18
CA GLU A 112 11.57 12.57 28.95
C GLU A 112 11.38 11.60 27.79
N ILE A 113 10.32 11.78 26.98
CA ILE A 113 9.92 10.82 25.96
C ILE A 113 9.70 11.50 24.63
N TYR A 114 10.19 10.87 23.57
CA TYR A 114 10.03 11.38 22.20
C TYR A 114 9.00 10.58 21.42
N THR A 115 8.40 11.22 20.44
CA THR A 115 7.39 10.63 19.52
C THR A 115 7.88 9.28 18.98
N GLY A 116 7.03 8.27 19.06
CA GLY A 116 7.34 6.90 18.62
C GLY A 116 8.16 6.08 19.62
N ALA A 117 8.62 6.66 20.73
CA ALA A 117 9.29 5.89 21.78
C ALA A 117 8.31 4.96 22.50
N ILE A 118 8.76 3.75 22.80
CA ILE A 118 7.99 2.78 23.61
C ILE A 118 7.72 3.40 24.99
N ILE A 119 6.49 3.26 25.47
CA ILE A 119 6.08 3.72 26.79
C ILE A 119 6.75 2.82 27.85
N PRO A 120 7.63 3.37 28.72
CA PRO A 120 8.18 2.63 29.85
C PRO A 120 7.11 2.17 30.83
N GLN A 121 7.43 1.13 31.61
CA GLN A 121 6.52 0.60 32.61
C GLN A 121 6.17 1.64 33.68
N GLY A 122 4.88 1.71 34.04
CA GLY A 122 4.35 2.64 35.02
C GLY A 122 3.92 3.99 34.42
N ILE A 123 4.29 4.33 33.21
CA ILE A 123 3.78 5.53 32.51
C ILE A 123 2.40 5.21 31.94
N ASP A 124 1.43 6.07 32.26
CA ASP A 124 0.06 5.99 31.74
C ASP A 124 -0.44 7.30 31.13
N ALA A 125 0.41 8.34 31.06
CA ALA A 125 0.14 9.57 30.33
C ALA A 125 1.43 10.23 29.85
N VAL A 126 1.35 10.97 28.72
CA VAL A 126 2.44 11.80 28.21
C VAL A 126 1.95 13.24 28.05
N ILE A 127 2.70 14.19 28.61
CA ILE A 127 2.43 15.62 28.52
C ILE A 127 3.42 16.26 27.56
N MET A 128 2.93 17.04 26.61
CA MET A 128 3.78 17.73 25.63
C MET A 128 4.80 18.66 26.30
N HIS A 129 5.99 18.79 25.72
CA HIS A 129 7.05 19.66 26.22
C HIS A 129 6.58 21.10 26.43
N GLU A 130 5.73 21.62 25.53
CA GLU A 130 5.22 23.01 25.55
C GLU A 130 4.36 23.32 26.77
N LYS A 131 3.85 22.27 27.44
CA LYS A 131 3.00 22.38 28.64
C LYS A 131 3.76 22.14 29.94
N CYS A 132 5.07 21.97 29.84
CA CYS A 132 5.97 21.63 30.92
C CYS A 132 7.04 22.73 31.10
N ASN A 133 7.54 22.90 32.33
CA ASN A 133 8.69 23.75 32.60
C ASN A 133 9.83 22.91 33.14
N ARG A 134 10.89 22.73 32.34
CA ARG A 134 12.09 21.97 32.73
C ARG A 134 13.08 22.86 33.48
N ILE A 135 13.53 22.43 34.66
CA ILE A 135 14.55 23.08 35.47
C ILE A 135 15.59 22.03 35.90
N GLY A 136 16.71 22.00 35.21
CA GLY A 136 17.75 20.99 35.47
C GLY A 136 17.22 19.57 35.21
N ASN A 137 17.22 18.70 36.22
CA ASN A 137 16.72 17.35 36.18
C ASN A 137 15.28 17.21 36.73
N LYS A 138 14.57 18.33 36.90
CA LYS A 138 13.18 18.35 37.33
C LYS A 138 12.28 18.95 36.24
N VAL A 139 11.03 18.53 36.20
CA VAL A 139 10.00 19.09 35.33
C VAL A 139 8.76 19.42 36.15
N ILE A 140 8.23 20.62 35.94
CA ILE A 140 6.97 21.08 36.54
C ILE A 140 5.87 20.98 35.49
N ILE A 141 4.83 20.26 35.83
CA ILE A 141 3.63 20.08 34.97
C ILE A 141 2.49 20.91 35.58
N LYS A 142 1.91 21.80 34.75
CA LYS A 142 0.90 22.77 35.16
C LYS A 142 -0.52 22.40 34.71
N GLU A 143 -0.69 21.25 34.09
CA GLU A 143 -1.97 20.84 33.51
C GLU A 143 -2.51 19.58 34.20
N LYS A 144 -3.84 19.50 34.19
CA LYS A 144 -4.53 18.27 34.52
C LYS A 144 -4.36 17.26 33.41
N VAL A 145 -3.98 16.05 33.75
CA VAL A 145 -3.63 14.98 32.80
C VAL A 145 -4.63 13.85 32.92
N PHE A 146 -4.99 13.29 31.79
CA PHE A 146 -5.91 12.13 31.73
C PHE A 146 -5.10 10.86 31.42
N LYS A 147 -5.54 9.76 32.01
CA LYS A 147 -4.96 8.46 31.74
C LYS A 147 -5.04 8.14 30.23
N TYR A 148 -3.94 7.62 29.69
CA TYR A 148 -3.73 7.31 28.27
C TYR A 148 -3.63 8.54 27.34
N GLN A 149 -3.57 9.77 27.90
CA GLN A 149 -3.35 10.97 27.09
C GLN A 149 -2.03 10.87 26.32
N ASN A 150 -2.08 11.13 24.99
CA ASN A 150 -0.95 11.10 24.07
C ASN A 150 -0.18 9.76 24.03
N ILE A 151 -0.83 8.66 24.38
CA ILE A 151 -0.31 7.31 24.22
C ILE A 151 -1.08 6.62 23.08
N ARG A 152 -0.35 6.17 22.09
CA ARG A 152 -0.91 5.33 21.01
C ARG A 152 -0.94 3.87 21.46
N PRO A 153 -2.10 3.24 21.52
CA PRO A 153 -2.19 1.86 21.93
C PRO A 153 -1.66 0.90 20.85
N VAL A 154 -1.32 -0.31 21.27
CA VAL A 154 -0.95 -1.42 20.36
C VAL A 154 -2.06 -1.67 19.35
N GLY A 155 -1.74 -1.72 18.06
CA GLY A 155 -2.70 -2.03 17.00
C GLY A 155 -3.69 -0.92 16.67
N GLU A 156 -3.44 0.32 17.10
CA GLU A 156 -4.33 1.46 16.81
C GLU A 156 -4.64 1.63 15.32
N ASN A 157 -3.64 1.44 14.46
CA ASN A 157 -3.79 1.62 13.01
C ASN A 157 -4.19 0.32 12.30
N LEU A 158 -3.67 -0.82 12.78
CA LEU A 158 -3.88 -2.11 12.17
C LEU A 158 -3.56 -3.23 13.17
N GLN A 159 -4.47 -4.17 13.33
CA GLN A 159 -4.26 -5.32 14.20
C GLN A 159 -3.66 -6.50 13.42
N LYS A 160 -2.87 -7.32 14.09
CA LYS A 160 -2.38 -8.58 13.54
C LYS A 160 -3.56 -9.46 13.11
N GLY A 161 -3.52 -9.94 11.86
CA GLY A 161 -4.58 -10.76 11.27
C GLY A 161 -5.62 -9.97 10.48
N GLU A 162 -5.66 -8.64 10.58
CA GLU A 162 -6.53 -7.82 9.72
C GLU A 162 -6.07 -7.80 8.27
N ILE A 163 -7.03 -7.64 7.36
CA ILE A 163 -6.77 -7.60 5.91
C ILE A 163 -6.10 -6.27 5.56
N VAL A 164 -4.88 -6.37 5.01
CA VAL A 164 -4.12 -5.23 4.45
C VAL A 164 -4.51 -4.98 3.00
N ILE A 165 -4.56 -6.04 2.19
CA ILE A 165 -4.91 -5.97 0.78
C ILE A 165 -5.95 -7.03 0.45
N ALA A 166 -7.08 -6.62 -0.11
CA ALA A 166 -8.12 -7.53 -0.56
C ALA A 166 -7.70 -8.31 -1.82
N LYS A 167 -8.26 -9.50 -2.00
CA LYS A 167 -8.12 -10.28 -3.23
C LYS A 167 -8.63 -9.49 -4.43
N GLY A 168 -7.92 -9.56 -5.56
CA GLY A 168 -8.31 -8.92 -6.82
C GLY A 168 -8.02 -7.42 -6.89
N LYS A 169 -7.50 -6.81 -5.83
CA LYS A 169 -7.12 -5.39 -5.84
C LYS A 169 -5.89 -5.16 -6.72
N ILE A 170 -5.92 -4.10 -7.53
CA ILE A 170 -4.73 -3.57 -8.22
C ILE A 170 -3.92 -2.78 -7.19
N ILE A 171 -2.66 -3.17 -7.02
CA ILE A 171 -1.78 -2.63 -5.96
C ILE A 171 -1.23 -1.27 -6.39
N ASN A 172 -1.40 -0.28 -5.54
CA ASN A 172 -0.85 1.07 -5.71
C ASN A 172 0.35 1.32 -4.76
N ALA A 173 0.94 2.52 -4.82
CA ALA A 173 2.10 2.87 -3.99
C ALA A 173 1.79 2.88 -2.48
N ALA A 174 0.60 3.34 -2.07
CA ALA A 174 0.19 3.34 -0.66
C ALA A 174 0.04 1.90 -0.12
N ASP A 175 -0.47 1.00 -0.95
CA ASP A 175 -0.59 -0.42 -0.61
C ASP A 175 0.79 -1.07 -0.35
N ILE A 176 1.81 -0.71 -1.13
CA ILE A 176 3.19 -1.18 -0.91
C ILE A 176 3.70 -0.70 0.45
N GLY A 177 3.43 0.55 0.81
CA GLY A 177 3.77 1.07 2.13
C GLY A 177 3.08 0.31 3.26
N GLN A 178 1.78 -0.01 3.12
CA GLN A 178 1.03 -0.79 4.10
C GLN A 178 1.54 -2.24 4.21
N LEU A 179 1.88 -2.88 3.07
CA LEU A 179 2.48 -4.21 3.04
C LEU A 179 3.80 -4.25 3.81
N ALA A 180 4.67 -3.27 3.57
CA ALA A 180 5.95 -3.15 4.27
C ALA A 180 5.73 -2.93 5.78
N ALA A 181 4.88 -1.98 6.16
CA ALA A 181 4.58 -1.67 7.55
C ALA A 181 3.95 -2.86 8.30
N SER A 182 3.16 -3.70 7.62
CA SER A 182 2.52 -4.89 8.17
C SER A 182 3.40 -6.15 8.18
N GLY A 183 4.69 -6.02 7.80
CA GLY A 183 5.70 -7.09 7.86
C GLY A 183 5.64 -8.08 6.69
N ASN A 184 4.99 -7.74 5.59
CA ASN A 184 4.93 -8.57 4.39
C ASN A 184 6.10 -8.22 3.46
N LYS A 185 6.94 -9.22 3.12
CA LYS A 185 8.09 -9.08 2.21
C LYS A 185 7.75 -9.48 0.78
N THR A 186 6.91 -10.49 0.65
CA THR A 186 6.44 -11.06 -0.62
C THR A 186 4.94 -11.27 -0.53
N ILE A 187 4.26 -11.25 -1.67
CA ILE A 187 2.85 -11.60 -1.81
C ILE A 187 2.61 -12.35 -3.10
N ASN A 188 1.49 -13.08 -3.16
CA ASN A 188 1.01 -13.72 -4.36
C ASN A 188 0.20 -12.74 -5.21
N VAL A 189 0.55 -12.63 -6.47
CA VAL A 189 -0.18 -11.84 -7.47
C VAL A 189 -0.61 -12.72 -8.64
N TYR A 190 -1.66 -12.34 -9.34
CA TYR A 190 -2.00 -13.00 -10.61
C TYR A 190 -0.83 -12.88 -11.59
N LYS A 191 -0.52 -13.97 -12.31
CA LYS A 191 0.44 -13.90 -13.43
C LYS A 191 -0.06 -12.92 -14.47
N LYS A 192 0.88 -12.26 -15.14
CA LYS A 192 0.57 -11.32 -16.23
C LYS A 192 -0.20 -12.03 -17.34
N ILE A 193 -1.27 -11.41 -17.81
CA ILE A 193 -2.02 -11.87 -18.97
C ILE A 193 -1.19 -11.57 -20.22
N LYS A 194 -0.94 -12.57 -21.04
CA LYS A 194 -0.24 -12.40 -22.33
C LYS A 194 -1.25 -11.95 -23.39
N VAL A 195 -0.96 -10.83 -24.03
CA VAL A 195 -1.78 -10.27 -25.10
C VAL A 195 -0.90 -10.07 -26.32
N SER A 196 -1.23 -10.72 -27.43
CA SER A 196 -0.55 -10.54 -28.72
C SER A 196 -1.32 -9.53 -29.56
N VAL A 197 -0.60 -8.58 -30.17
CA VAL A 197 -1.12 -7.58 -31.10
C VAL A 197 -0.58 -7.90 -32.48
N ILE A 198 -1.48 -8.02 -33.43
CA ILE A 198 -1.16 -8.34 -34.85
C ILE A 198 -1.90 -7.34 -35.72
N SER A 199 -1.21 -6.73 -36.69
CA SER A 199 -1.82 -5.97 -37.77
C SER A 199 -1.98 -6.86 -39.00
N THR A 200 -3.07 -6.67 -39.75
CA THR A 200 -3.31 -7.41 -41.00
C THR A 200 -3.81 -6.46 -42.07
N GLY A 201 -3.15 -6.44 -43.20
CA GLY A 201 -3.46 -5.63 -44.39
C GLY A 201 -2.24 -5.48 -45.28
N ASP A 202 -2.38 -5.78 -46.56
CA ASP A 202 -1.26 -5.65 -47.52
C ASP A 202 -0.84 -4.20 -47.75
N GLU A 203 -1.72 -3.25 -47.39
CA GLU A 203 -1.48 -1.82 -47.42
C GLU A 203 -0.64 -1.31 -46.24
N LEU A 204 -0.53 -2.07 -45.14
CA LEU A 204 0.09 -1.61 -43.92
C LEU A 204 1.60 -1.74 -43.99
N VAL A 205 2.28 -0.68 -43.62
CA VAL A 205 3.74 -0.67 -43.49
C VAL A 205 4.17 -0.05 -42.16
N ASP A 206 5.35 -0.48 -41.69
CA ASP A 206 5.96 0.06 -40.49
C ASP A 206 6.45 1.50 -40.72
N THR A 207 6.46 2.32 -39.66
CA THR A 207 6.91 3.72 -39.73
C THR A 207 8.41 3.88 -40.02
N SER A 208 9.20 2.81 -39.99
CA SER A 208 10.60 2.81 -40.44
C SER A 208 10.74 2.97 -41.96
N ILE A 209 9.68 2.74 -42.72
CA ILE A 209 9.65 2.95 -44.15
C ILE A 209 9.49 4.45 -44.44
N ASN A 210 10.52 5.08 -45.05
CA ASN A 210 10.54 6.53 -45.28
C ASN A 210 9.60 6.98 -46.42
N ILE A 211 9.33 6.14 -47.40
CA ILE A 211 8.55 6.49 -48.61
C ILE A 211 7.50 5.43 -48.83
N LEU A 212 6.21 5.82 -48.78
CA LEU A 212 5.09 4.94 -49.08
C LEU A 212 5.01 4.72 -50.60
N LYS A 213 4.73 3.50 -51.02
CA LYS A 213 4.31 3.16 -52.37
C LYS A 213 2.82 3.45 -52.52
N ASP A 214 2.35 3.53 -53.77
CA ASP A 214 0.95 3.70 -54.05
C ASP A 214 0.12 2.62 -53.38
N GLY A 215 -0.95 3.02 -52.67
CA GLY A 215 -1.81 2.13 -51.92
C GLY A 215 -1.31 1.74 -50.55
N GLN A 216 -0.11 2.13 -50.14
CA GLN A 216 0.40 1.86 -48.77
C GLN A 216 0.03 2.97 -47.78
N ILE A 217 -0.18 2.57 -46.52
CA ILE A 217 -0.41 3.46 -45.36
C ILE A 217 0.43 2.98 -44.18
N TYR A 218 0.80 3.90 -43.32
CA TYR A 218 1.46 3.53 -42.06
C TYR A 218 0.50 2.86 -41.09
N ASP A 219 0.96 1.80 -40.45
CA ASP A 219 0.21 1.14 -39.38
C ASP A 219 0.19 2.02 -38.13
N SER A 220 -0.92 2.71 -37.90
CA SER A 220 -1.13 3.56 -36.72
C SER A 220 -1.83 2.83 -35.57
N ASN A 221 -2.58 1.76 -35.89
CA ASN A 221 -3.38 1.04 -34.91
C ASN A 221 -2.53 0.17 -33.98
N ARG A 222 -1.52 -0.52 -34.52
CA ARG A 222 -0.65 -1.41 -33.75
C ARG A 222 0.08 -0.67 -32.63
N PRO A 223 0.85 0.40 -32.88
CA PRO A 223 1.53 1.14 -31.81
C PRO A 223 0.56 1.77 -30.82
N MET A 224 -0.62 2.23 -31.25
CA MET A 224 -1.67 2.71 -30.36
C MET A 224 -2.17 1.62 -29.42
N LEU A 225 -2.48 0.42 -29.94
CA LEU A 225 -2.95 -0.72 -29.14
C LEU A 225 -1.86 -1.21 -28.18
N ILE A 226 -0.61 -1.29 -28.60
CA ILE A 226 0.52 -1.65 -27.73
C ILE A 226 0.65 -0.66 -26.58
N SER A 227 0.52 0.64 -26.86
CA SER A 227 0.55 1.69 -25.85
C SER A 227 -0.61 1.57 -24.84
N LEU A 228 -1.83 1.30 -25.32
CA LEU A 228 -3.00 1.08 -24.46
C LEU A 228 -2.87 -0.17 -23.58
N LEU A 229 -2.16 -1.19 -24.04
CA LEU A 229 -1.93 -2.45 -23.33
C LEU A 229 -0.67 -2.40 -22.42
N ASN A 230 -0.04 -1.25 -22.26
CA ASN A 230 1.13 -1.07 -21.40
C ASN A 230 0.73 -0.96 -19.93
N ALA A 231 0.37 -2.07 -19.31
CA ALA A 231 0.03 -2.17 -17.89
C ALA A 231 0.83 -3.29 -17.22
N ASN A 232 1.21 -3.11 -15.95
CA ASN A 232 2.08 -4.06 -15.24
C ASN A 232 1.43 -5.43 -14.99
N TYR A 233 0.11 -5.56 -15.13
CA TYR A 233 -0.59 -6.86 -15.10
C TYR A 233 -0.72 -7.52 -16.47
N LEU A 234 -0.20 -6.88 -17.53
CA LEU A 234 -0.18 -7.42 -18.89
C LEU A 234 1.26 -7.74 -19.33
N LYS A 235 1.38 -8.69 -20.25
CA LYS A 235 2.59 -8.92 -21.05
C LYS A 235 2.17 -8.81 -22.51
N THR A 236 2.34 -7.64 -23.09
CA THR A 236 2.03 -7.36 -24.49
C THR A 236 3.15 -7.92 -25.38
N ILE A 237 2.77 -8.58 -26.46
CA ILE A 237 3.66 -9.17 -27.46
C ILE A 237 3.28 -8.58 -28.81
N ASP A 238 4.22 -7.84 -29.41
CA ASP A 238 4.08 -7.35 -30.77
C ASP A 238 4.41 -8.49 -31.75
N MET A 239 3.46 -8.79 -32.64
CA MET A 239 3.58 -9.87 -33.63
C MET A 239 3.74 -9.34 -35.05
N GLY A 240 3.85 -8.04 -35.26
CA GLY A 240 3.97 -7.39 -36.57
C GLY A 240 2.67 -7.07 -37.25
#